data_4ff842ca4ad22f107b70cc1fbd66a3cb
#
_entry.id   4ff842ca4ad22f107b70cc1fbd66a3cb
#
_cell.length_a   1.000
_cell.length_b   1.000
_cell.length_c   1.000
_cell.angle_alpha   90.00
_cell.angle_beta   90.00
_cell.angle_gamma   90.00
#
_symmetry.space_group_name_H-M   'P 1'
#
loop_
_entity.id
_entity.type
_entity.pdbx_description
1 polymer ?
#
loop_
_entity_poly.entity_id
_entity_poly.type
_entity_poly.pdbx_seq_one_letter_code
_entity_poly.pdbx_strand_id
1 'polypeptide(L)'
;MKKKVRYEMILLGCIGFCLYLVYDLNQSYLHQKWLQPCFLLGSSCVCISWIGMTIIGDKHVYSMFIQAVFLILAIVFAVLLVYTLFFAIPFKDTYVDESFKYVCRVGVYALCRHPGVLFLFGFTLFMSLALGSSLLLKGCFVFNVCNIIYVLLQDKYFFPKCFDDYHDYKTKIPFLIPSRKSYYECVNSIVDLHKK
;
A
#
# COMPACT_ATOMS: atom_id res chain seq x y z
N MET A 1 22.24 15.37 -17.61
CA MET A 1 21.84 13.96 -17.76
C MET A 1 21.31 13.35 -16.45
N LYS A 2 22.06 13.30 -15.34
CA LYS A 2 21.60 12.70 -14.05
C LYS A 2 20.29 13.31 -13.49
N LYS A 3 20.07 14.63 -13.61
CA LYS A 3 18.86 15.29 -13.10
C LYS A 3 17.59 14.85 -13.87
N LYS A 4 17.69 14.68 -15.18
CA LYS A 4 16.60 14.21 -16.04
C LYS A 4 16.17 12.80 -15.65
N VAL A 5 17.10 11.85 -15.53
CA VAL A 5 16.83 10.46 -15.14
C VAL A 5 16.15 10.35 -13.77
N ARG A 6 16.48 11.24 -12.82
CA ARG A 6 15.84 11.28 -11.49
C ARG A 6 14.33 11.58 -11.57
N TYR A 7 13.94 12.53 -12.43
CA TYR A 7 12.50 12.83 -12.64
C TYR A 7 11.79 11.73 -13.42
N GLU A 8 12.46 11.11 -14.38
CA GLU A 8 11.92 9.97 -15.13
C GLU A 8 11.59 8.80 -14.23
N MET A 9 12.41 8.51 -13.19
CA MET A 9 12.09 7.48 -12.20
C MET A 9 10.83 7.82 -11.40
N ILE A 10 10.69 9.05 -10.92
CA ILE A 10 9.47 9.45 -10.19
C ILE A 10 8.24 9.35 -11.10
N LEU A 11 8.35 9.80 -12.35
CA LEU A 11 7.26 9.71 -13.32
C LEU A 11 6.85 8.27 -13.61
N LEU A 12 7.82 7.35 -13.72
CA LEU A 12 7.56 5.93 -13.89
C LEU A 12 6.72 5.36 -12.74
N GLY A 13 7.03 5.72 -11.50
CA GLY A 13 6.23 5.32 -10.35
C GLY A 13 4.81 5.90 -10.38
N CYS A 14 4.64 7.17 -10.79
CA CYS A 14 3.31 7.76 -10.96
C CYS A 14 2.49 7.03 -12.04
N ILE A 15 3.11 6.62 -13.15
CA ILE A 15 2.47 5.77 -14.17
C ILE A 15 1.98 4.47 -13.54
N GLY A 16 2.75 3.87 -12.63
CA GLY A 16 2.33 2.69 -11.89
C GLY A 16 1.02 2.90 -11.13
N PHE A 17 0.84 4.04 -10.44
CA PHE A 17 -0.42 4.35 -9.75
C PHE A 17 -1.58 4.59 -10.75
N CYS A 18 -1.32 5.17 -11.91
CA CYS A 18 -2.34 5.26 -12.97
C CYS A 18 -2.78 3.87 -13.46
N LEU A 19 -1.85 2.93 -13.59
CA LEU A 19 -2.18 1.54 -13.97
C LEU A 19 -3.01 0.82 -12.90
N TYR A 20 -2.80 1.10 -11.62
CA TYR A 20 -3.68 0.61 -10.56
C TYR A 20 -5.10 1.14 -10.70
N LEU A 21 -5.27 2.43 -11.01
CA LEU A 21 -6.61 2.99 -11.28
C LEU A 21 -7.29 2.35 -12.48
N VAL A 22 -6.54 2.09 -13.56
CA VAL A 22 -7.07 1.37 -14.74
C VAL A 22 -7.51 -0.04 -14.35
N TYR A 23 -6.73 -0.74 -13.52
CA TYR A 23 -7.09 -2.05 -13.02
C TYR A 23 -8.39 -2.03 -12.21
N ASP A 24 -8.51 -1.12 -11.23
CA ASP A 24 -9.71 -1.02 -10.40
C ASP A 24 -10.96 -0.60 -11.21
N LEU A 25 -10.78 0.31 -12.19
CA LEU A 25 -11.83 0.67 -13.14
C LEU A 25 -12.29 -0.56 -13.93
N ASN A 26 -11.33 -1.39 -14.34
CA ASN A 26 -11.64 -2.62 -15.06
C ASN A 26 -12.41 -3.61 -14.17
N GLN A 27 -11.99 -3.81 -12.94
CA GLN A 27 -12.65 -4.73 -12.01
C GLN A 27 -14.08 -4.29 -11.66
N SER A 28 -14.31 -2.99 -11.58
CA SER A 28 -15.60 -2.43 -11.13
C SER A 28 -16.60 -2.18 -12.26
N TYR A 29 -16.12 -1.96 -13.51
CA TYR A 29 -16.97 -1.47 -14.58
C TYR A 29 -16.77 -2.13 -15.95
N LEU A 30 -15.51 -2.38 -16.37
CA LEU A 30 -15.22 -2.77 -17.76
C LEU A 30 -15.16 -4.29 -17.97
N HIS A 31 -14.68 -5.04 -16.99
CA HIS A 31 -14.52 -6.50 -16.97
C HIS A 31 -13.75 -7.08 -18.19
N GLN A 32 -12.74 -6.33 -18.69
CA GLN A 32 -11.93 -6.71 -19.83
C GLN A 32 -10.71 -7.53 -19.42
N LYS A 33 -10.56 -8.74 -19.94
CA LYS A 33 -9.45 -9.66 -19.59
C LYS A 33 -8.05 -9.08 -19.88
N TRP A 34 -7.91 -8.31 -20.96
CA TRP A 34 -6.62 -7.72 -21.36
C TRP A 34 -6.13 -6.59 -20.45
N LEU A 35 -7.01 -6.01 -19.59
CA LEU A 35 -6.65 -5.00 -18.59
C LEU A 35 -6.25 -5.60 -17.23
N GLN A 36 -6.46 -6.89 -17.00
CA GLN A 36 -6.05 -7.55 -15.74
C GLN A 36 -4.54 -7.42 -15.44
N PRO A 37 -3.62 -7.51 -16.44
CA PRO A 37 -2.19 -7.33 -16.16
C PRO A 37 -1.80 -5.92 -15.70
N CYS A 38 -2.68 -4.91 -15.78
CA CYS A 38 -2.37 -3.54 -15.36
C CYS A 38 -1.94 -3.46 -13.90
N PHE A 39 -2.45 -4.32 -13.01
CA PHE A 39 -2.00 -4.37 -11.62
C PHE A 39 -0.54 -4.79 -11.50
N LEU A 40 -0.16 -5.87 -12.18
CA LEU A 40 1.22 -6.37 -12.17
C LEU A 40 2.19 -5.40 -12.85
N LEU A 41 1.79 -4.82 -13.97
CA LEU A 41 2.58 -3.79 -14.67
C LEU A 41 2.75 -2.54 -13.80
N GLY A 42 1.69 -2.09 -13.12
CA GLY A 42 1.75 -0.97 -12.17
C GLY A 42 2.71 -1.24 -11.02
N SER A 43 2.63 -2.44 -10.42
CA SER A 43 3.53 -2.87 -9.35
C SER A 43 4.98 -2.92 -9.83
N SER A 44 5.22 -3.43 -11.02
CA SER A 44 6.55 -3.44 -11.64
C SER A 44 7.10 -2.03 -11.86
N CYS A 45 6.29 -1.10 -12.36
CA CYS A 45 6.69 0.30 -12.54
C CYS A 45 7.10 0.95 -11.21
N VAL A 46 6.30 0.77 -10.15
CA VAL A 46 6.61 1.32 -8.81
C VAL A 46 7.89 0.70 -8.25
N CYS A 47 8.06 -0.63 -8.35
CA CYS A 47 9.26 -1.31 -7.88
C CYS A 47 10.52 -0.88 -8.65
N ILE A 48 10.47 -0.85 -9.98
CA ILE A 48 11.61 -0.42 -10.82
C ILE A 48 11.95 1.04 -10.51
N SER A 49 10.95 1.90 -10.38
CA SER A 49 11.14 3.29 -10.00
C SER A 49 11.86 3.43 -8.66
N TRP A 50 11.40 2.70 -7.63
CA TRP A 50 11.98 2.74 -6.30
C TRP A 50 13.44 2.22 -6.29
N ILE A 51 13.69 1.09 -6.94
CA ILE A 51 15.04 0.52 -7.10
C ILE A 51 15.94 1.49 -7.88
N GLY A 52 15.45 2.04 -9.00
CA GLY A 52 16.19 3.02 -9.79
C GLY A 52 16.57 4.25 -8.97
N MET A 53 15.64 4.84 -8.20
CA MET A 53 15.93 5.96 -7.30
C MET A 53 16.94 5.59 -6.20
N THR A 54 16.94 4.36 -5.73
CA THR A 54 17.92 3.86 -4.73
C THR A 54 19.34 3.80 -5.32
N ILE A 55 19.46 3.42 -6.59
CA ILE A 55 20.76 3.31 -7.27
C ILE A 55 21.32 4.69 -7.64
N ILE A 56 20.48 5.60 -8.18
CA ILE A 56 20.92 6.89 -8.72
C ILE A 56 20.84 8.04 -7.72
N GLY A 57 20.20 7.81 -6.56
CA GLY A 57 20.02 8.80 -5.50
C GLY A 57 21.33 9.16 -4.81
N ASP A 58 21.39 10.39 -4.30
CA ASP A 58 22.47 10.80 -3.40
C ASP A 58 22.35 10.01 -2.10
N LYS A 59 23.47 9.65 -1.49
CA LYS A 59 23.51 8.96 -0.21
C LYS A 59 24.24 9.83 0.79
N HIS A 60 23.57 10.20 1.85
CA HIS A 60 24.17 10.88 2.99
C HIS A 60 24.48 9.85 4.08
N VAL A 61 25.72 9.84 4.53
CA VAL A 61 26.14 8.88 5.54
C VAL A 61 25.87 9.48 6.93
N TYR A 62 24.93 8.91 7.65
CA TYR A 62 24.74 9.16 9.08
C TYR A 62 25.63 8.23 9.91
N SER A 63 25.63 8.38 11.23
CA SER A 63 26.26 7.39 12.08
C SER A 63 25.66 6.00 11.87
N MET A 64 26.48 4.95 11.93
CA MET A 64 26.04 3.56 11.72
C MET A 64 24.84 3.19 12.60
N PHE A 65 24.80 3.69 13.85
CA PHE A 65 23.69 3.45 14.76
C PHE A 65 22.38 4.02 14.24
N ILE A 66 22.36 5.28 13.76
CA ILE A 66 21.15 5.94 13.23
C ILE A 66 20.66 5.22 11.97
N GLN A 67 21.58 4.86 11.06
CA GLN A 67 21.23 4.09 9.86
C GLN A 67 20.62 2.74 10.21
N ALA A 68 21.20 2.01 11.18
CA ALA A 68 20.67 0.72 11.62
C ALA A 68 19.25 0.84 12.20
N VAL A 69 18.98 1.85 13.02
CA VAL A 69 17.64 2.10 13.59
C VAL A 69 16.61 2.35 12.47
N PHE A 70 16.91 3.23 11.50
CA PHE A 70 16.01 3.49 10.41
C PHE A 70 15.82 2.26 9.50
N LEU A 71 16.87 1.48 9.28
CA LEU A 71 16.76 0.25 8.48
C LEU A 71 15.87 -0.79 9.17
N ILE A 72 16.01 -0.97 10.48
CA ILE A 72 15.15 -1.88 11.26
C ILE A 72 13.69 -1.43 11.15
N LEU A 73 13.41 -0.13 11.33
CA LEU A 73 12.06 0.40 11.17
C LEU A 73 11.52 0.18 9.75
N ALA A 74 12.34 0.41 8.71
CA ALA A 74 11.96 0.14 7.33
C ALA A 74 11.60 -1.34 7.11
N ILE A 75 12.39 -2.26 7.66
CA ILE A 75 12.13 -3.71 7.57
C ILE A 75 10.81 -4.06 8.28
N VAL A 76 10.56 -3.52 9.47
CA VAL A 76 9.30 -3.75 10.20
C VAL A 76 8.10 -3.30 9.36
N PHE A 77 8.15 -2.09 8.80
CA PHE A 77 7.06 -1.59 7.95
C PHE A 77 6.93 -2.38 6.62
N ALA A 78 8.03 -2.85 6.04
CA ALA A 78 8.01 -3.72 4.86
C ALA A 78 7.32 -5.06 5.17
N VAL A 79 7.62 -5.69 6.31
CA VAL A 79 6.98 -6.93 6.75
C VAL A 79 5.48 -6.71 6.97
N LEU A 80 5.09 -5.63 7.65
CA LEU A 80 3.68 -5.28 7.85
C LEU A 80 2.96 -5.00 6.52
N LEU A 81 3.62 -4.36 5.56
CA LEU A 81 3.08 -4.12 4.23
C LEU A 81 2.84 -5.44 3.48
N VAL A 82 3.84 -6.32 3.44
CA VAL A 82 3.72 -7.64 2.81
C VAL A 82 2.64 -8.48 3.49
N TYR A 83 2.60 -8.49 4.82
CA TYR A 83 1.53 -9.15 5.58
C TYR A 83 0.15 -8.64 5.18
N THR A 84 -0.02 -7.32 5.11
CA THR A 84 -1.32 -6.71 4.76
C THR A 84 -1.76 -7.06 3.34
N LEU A 85 -0.83 -7.07 2.38
CA LEU A 85 -1.18 -7.29 0.96
C LEU A 85 -1.44 -8.76 0.63
N PHE A 86 -0.76 -9.70 1.33
CA PHE A 86 -0.76 -11.10 0.91
C PHE A 86 -1.27 -12.09 1.97
N PHE A 87 -1.27 -11.73 3.25
CA PHE A 87 -1.58 -12.67 4.32
C PHE A 87 -2.77 -12.26 5.20
N ALA A 88 -3.07 -10.96 5.25
CA ALA A 88 -4.15 -10.46 6.11
C ALA A 88 -5.55 -10.77 5.56
N ILE A 89 -5.67 -11.04 4.27
CA ILE A 89 -6.89 -11.52 3.62
C ILE A 89 -6.64 -12.99 3.24
N PRO A 90 -7.52 -13.93 3.59
CA PRO A 90 -7.36 -15.34 3.21
C PRO A 90 -7.23 -15.46 1.68
N PHE A 91 -6.13 -16.03 1.21
CA PHE A 91 -5.80 -16.09 -0.22
C PHE A 91 -6.88 -16.81 -1.05
N LYS A 92 -7.53 -17.84 -0.47
CA LYS A 92 -8.61 -18.58 -1.13
C LYS A 92 -9.83 -17.70 -1.40
N ASP A 93 -10.15 -16.79 -0.49
CA ASP A 93 -11.38 -16.01 -0.53
C ASP A 93 -11.25 -14.78 -1.46
N THR A 94 -10.01 -14.34 -1.75
CA THR A 94 -9.79 -13.11 -2.51
C THR A 94 -9.42 -13.36 -3.98
N TYR A 95 -8.72 -14.47 -4.27
CA TYR A 95 -8.13 -14.71 -5.59
C TYR A 95 -8.70 -15.93 -6.33
N VAL A 96 -9.44 -16.81 -5.62
CA VAL A 96 -9.93 -18.08 -6.17
C VAL A 96 -11.45 -18.09 -6.33
N ASP A 97 -12.19 -17.37 -5.48
CA ASP A 97 -13.64 -17.35 -5.50
C ASP A 97 -14.16 -15.99 -5.96
N GLU A 98 -14.63 -15.89 -7.21
CA GLU A 98 -15.28 -14.70 -7.76
C GLU A 98 -16.59 -14.33 -7.05
N SER A 99 -17.07 -15.19 -6.15
CA SER A 99 -18.29 -14.98 -5.34
C SER A 99 -18.05 -14.19 -4.04
N PHE A 100 -16.79 -13.88 -3.69
CA PHE A 100 -16.46 -13.20 -2.43
C PHE A 100 -16.82 -11.71 -2.48
N LYS A 101 -18.03 -11.40 -2.01
CA LYS A 101 -18.61 -10.04 -2.04
C LYS A 101 -18.53 -9.30 -0.71
N TYR A 102 -17.83 -9.81 0.29
CA TYR A 102 -17.79 -9.23 1.64
C TYR A 102 -16.40 -8.74 2.01
N VAL A 103 -16.34 -7.63 2.75
CA VAL A 103 -15.08 -7.04 3.19
C VAL A 103 -14.49 -7.83 4.35
N CYS A 104 -13.17 -8.08 4.30
CA CYS A 104 -12.43 -8.61 5.45
C CYS A 104 -12.42 -7.59 6.59
N ARG A 105 -12.88 -8.00 7.79
CA ARG A 105 -13.04 -7.12 8.97
C ARG A 105 -12.19 -7.55 10.15
N VAL A 106 -11.16 -8.38 9.91
CA VAL A 106 -10.31 -8.96 10.96
C VAL A 106 -8.86 -8.49 10.84
N GLY A 107 -8.11 -8.58 11.91
CA GLY A 107 -6.72 -8.19 11.94
C GLY A 107 -6.52 -6.71 11.61
N VAL A 108 -5.56 -6.43 10.74
CA VAL A 108 -5.20 -5.05 10.35
C VAL A 108 -6.34 -4.30 9.63
N TYR A 109 -7.30 -5.01 9.03
CA TYR A 109 -8.48 -4.41 8.40
C TYR A 109 -9.58 -4.04 9.40
N ALA A 110 -9.51 -4.52 10.64
CA ALA A 110 -10.28 -3.98 11.75
C ALA A 110 -9.66 -2.69 12.33
N LEU A 111 -8.35 -2.46 12.10
CA LEU A 111 -7.63 -1.29 12.59
C LEU A 111 -7.98 -0.02 11.79
N CYS A 112 -7.90 -0.11 10.46
CA CYS A 112 -8.34 0.93 9.53
C CYS A 112 -8.59 0.29 8.15
N ARG A 113 -9.33 1.02 7.27
CA ARG A 113 -9.72 0.49 5.95
C ARG A 113 -8.56 0.32 4.98
N HIS A 114 -7.52 1.17 5.09
CA HIS A 114 -6.36 1.15 4.20
C HIS A 114 -5.03 1.05 4.95
N PRO A 115 -4.80 -0.04 5.70
CA PRO A 115 -3.58 -0.19 6.51
C PRO A 115 -2.31 -0.23 5.65
N GLY A 116 -2.39 -0.75 4.43
CA GLY A 116 -1.28 -0.77 3.48
C GLY A 116 -0.71 0.62 3.15
N VAL A 117 -1.53 1.68 3.20
CA VAL A 117 -1.06 3.06 3.00
C VAL A 117 -0.13 3.49 4.12
N LEU A 118 -0.48 3.19 5.38
CA LEU A 118 0.36 3.53 6.53
C LEU A 118 1.68 2.78 6.50
N PHE A 119 1.63 1.50 6.14
CA PHE A 119 2.83 0.66 6.10
C PHE A 119 3.73 1.00 4.90
N LEU A 120 3.16 1.33 3.74
CA LEU A 120 3.94 1.84 2.61
C LEU A 120 4.60 3.18 2.94
N PHE A 121 3.88 4.08 3.61
CA PHE A 121 4.46 5.35 4.07
C PHE A 121 5.63 5.12 5.01
N GLY A 122 5.45 4.30 6.05
CA GLY A 122 6.52 3.97 7.00
C GLY A 122 7.73 3.34 6.31
N PHE A 123 7.51 2.34 5.45
CA PHE A 123 8.57 1.69 4.68
C PHE A 123 9.36 2.70 3.83
N THR A 124 8.67 3.48 2.99
CA THR A 124 9.32 4.41 2.07
C THR A 124 10.03 5.55 2.80
N LEU A 125 9.45 6.04 3.90
CA LEU A 125 10.06 7.08 4.73
C LEU A 125 11.35 6.58 5.40
N PHE A 126 11.26 5.49 6.17
CA PHE A 126 12.40 4.99 6.93
C PHE A 126 13.51 4.45 6.03
N MET A 127 13.18 3.85 4.87
CA MET A 127 14.18 3.45 3.89
C MET A 127 14.90 4.68 3.30
N SER A 128 14.15 5.76 3.01
CA SER A 128 14.76 7.02 2.53
C SER A 128 15.71 7.63 3.55
N LEU A 129 15.34 7.60 4.84
CA LEU A 129 16.17 8.08 5.93
C LEU A 129 17.39 7.18 6.17
N ALA A 130 17.22 5.86 6.15
CA ALA A 130 18.32 4.89 6.30
C ALA A 130 19.40 5.08 5.22
N LEU A 131 18.99 5.33 3.98
CA LEU A 131 19.91 5.56 2.87
C LEU A 131 20.36 7.02 2.74
N GLY A 132 19.82 7.95 3.54
CA GLY A 132 20.14 9.37 3.48
C GLY A 132 19.88 9.98 2.11
N SER A 133 18.85 9.52 1.39
CA SER A 133 18.64 9.91 -0.01
C SER A 133 17.54 10.96 -0.14
N SER A 134 17.92 12.17 -0.58
CA SER A 134 16.97 13.24 -0.87
C SER A 134 16.04 12.89 -2.04
N LEU A 135 16.50 12.08 -2.99
CA LEU A 135 15.69 11.61 -4.11
C LEU A 135 14.60 10.64 -3.63
N LEU A 136 14.96 9.70 -2.76
CA LEU A 136 13.97 8.76 -2.17
C LEU A 136 12.95 9.48 -1.30
N LEU A 137 13.35 10.50 -0.54
CA LEU A 137 12.39 11.32 0.22
C LEU A 137 11.39 12.04 -0.69
N LYS A 138 11.83 12.57 -1.84
CA LYS A 138 10.92 13.14 -2.85
C LYS A 138 9.99 12.08 -3.42
N GLY A 139 10.53 10.91 -3.78
CA GLY A 139 9.76 9.77 -4.23
C GLY A 139 8.74 9.30 -3.19
N CYS A 140 9.16 9.20 -1.92
CA CYS A 140 8.29 8.89 -0.79
C CYS A 140 7.09 9.86 -0.72
N PHE A 141 7.34 11.16 -0.76
CA PHE A 141 6.28 12.16 -0.73
C PHE A 141 5.31 12.00 -1.92
N VAL A 142 5.85 11.97 -3.14
CA VAL A 142 5.03 11.88 -4.36
C VAL A 142 4.21 10.60 -4.39
N PHE A 143 4.83 9.45 -4.11
CA PHE A 143 4.13 8.16 -4.17
C PHE A 143 3.08 8.01 -3.09
N ASN A 144 3.32 8.55 -1.89
CA ASN A 144 2.30 8.52 -0.84
C ASN A 144 1.13 9.47 -1.15
N VAL A 145 1.36 10.61 -1.79
CA VAL A 145 0.28 11.47 -2.31
C VAL A 145 -0.53 10.71 -3.37
N CYS A 146 0.13 10.08 -4.37
CA CYS A 146 -0.53 9.25 -5.36
C CYS A 146 -1.34 8.11 -4.71
N ASN A 147 -0.75 7.43 -3.71
CA ASN A 147 -1.39 6.35 -2.99
C ASN A 147 -2.63 6.80 -2.20
N ILE A 148 -2.56 7.96 -1.53
CA ILE A 148 -3.72 8.53 -0.83
C ILE A 148 -4.83 8.86 -1.82
N ILE A 149 -4.52 9.48 -2.95
CA ILE A 149 -5.51 9.77 -4.01
C ILE A 149 -6.12 8.46 -4.52
N TYR A 150 -5.28 7.46 -4.78
CA TYR A 150 -5.71 6.14 -5.23
C TYR A 150 -6.71 5.49 -4.27
N VAL A 151 -6.38 5.41 -2.97
CA VAL A 151 -7.27 4.76 -2.00
C VAL A 151 -8.53 5.60 -1.69
N LEU A 152 -8.49 6.91 -1.85
CA LEU A 152 -9.69 7.76 -1.80
C LEU A 152 -10.66 7.42 -2.92
N LEU A 153 -10.15 7.17 -4.13
CA LEU A 153 -10.96 6.73 -5.27
C LEU A 153 -11.50 5.31 -5.05
N GLN A 154 -10.69 4.39 -4.52
CA GLN A 154 -11.15 3.07 -4.13
C GLN A 154 -12.29 3.13 -3.12
N ASP A 155 -12.12 3.88 -2.02
CA ASP A 155 -13.10 4.01 -0.93
C ASP A 155 -14.42 4.65 -1.38
N LYS A 156 -14.36 5.54 -2.37
CA LYS A 156 -15.53 6.28 -2.83
C LYS A 156 -16.26 5.62 -4.00
N TYR A 157 -15.53 5.03 -4.95
CA TYR A 157 -16.10 4.62 -6.23
C TYR A 157 -15.99 3.12 -6.51
N PHE A 158 -14.88 2.48 -6.17
CA PHE A 158 -14.62 1.09 -6.58
C PHE A 158 -15.11 0.08 -5.55
N PHE A 159 -14.70 0.19 -4.29
CA PHE A 159 -15.07 -0.78 -3.25
C PHE A 159 -16.58 -0.86 -2.96
N PRO A 160 -17.36 0.24 -2.98
CA PRO A 160 -18.81 0.13 -2.87
C PRO A 160 -19.49 -0.61 -4.02
N LYS A 161 -18.81 -0.81 -5.15
CA LYS A 161 -19.26 -1.62 -6.27
C LYS A 161 -18.84 -3.07 -6.17
N CYS A 162 -17.67 -3.32 -5.58
CA CYS A 162 -17.09 -4.65 -5.47
C CYS A 162 -17.62 -5.41 -4.25
N PHE A 163 -17.98 -4.72 -3.15
CA PHE A 163 -18.35 -5.34 -1.88
C PHE A 163 -19.74 -4.90 -1.43
N ASP A 164 -20.65 -5.86 -1.22
CA ASP A 164 -22.03 -5.60 -0.85
C ASP A 164 -22.18 -4.96 0.55
N ASP A 165 -21.27 -5.27 1.47
CA ASP A 165 -21.28 -4.78 2.84
C ASP A 165 -20.33 -3.59 3.09
N TYR A 166 -19.77 -2.98 2.02
CA TYR A 166 -18.78 -1.91 2.16
C TYR A 166 -19.31 -0.68 2.90
N HIS A 167 -20.60 -0.35 2.70
CA HIS A 167 -21.22 0.77 3.38
C HIS A 167 -21.22 0.60 4.91
N ASP A 168 -21.61 -0.58 5.40
CA ASP A 168 -21.58 -0.91 6.82
C ASP A 168 -20.14 -0.92 7.39
N TYR A 169 -19.19 -1.48 6.63
CA TYR A 169 -17.77 -1.44 6.99
C TYR A 169 -17.27 -0.01 7.15
N LYS A 170 -17.61 0.87 6.21
CA LYS A 170 -17.20 2.28 6.20
C LYS A 170 -17.72 3.07 7.40
N THR A 171 -18.88 2.73 7.95
CA THR A 171 -19.44 3.40 9.14
C THR A 171 -18.73 2.98 10.44
N LYS A 172 -18.14 1.78 10.48
CA LYS A 172 -17.55 1.19 11.68
C LYS A 172 -16.04 1.38 11.78
N ILE A 173 -15.34 1.28 10.65
CA ILE A 173 -13.88 1.27 10.60
C ILE A 173 -13.35 2.59 10.03
N PRO A 174 -12.38 3.25 10.70
CA PRO A 174 -11.82 4.52 10.23
C PRO A 174 -11.06 4.37 8.92
N PHE A 175 -10.96 5.46 8.16
CA PHE A 175 -10.32 5.47 6.84
C PHE A 175 -8.84 5.10 6.89
N LEU A 176 -8.02 5.90 7.57
CA LEU A 176 -6.56 5.72 7.68
C LEU A 176 -6.08 5.76 9.13
N ILE A 177 -6.57 6.73 9.92
CA ILE A 177 -6.06 6.96 11.27
C ILE A 177 -6.81 6.04 12.24
N PRO A 178 -6.13 5.07 12.88
CA PRO A 178 -6.76 4.19 13.84
C PRO A 178 -7.39 4.93 15.02
N SER A 179 -8.55 4.49 15.46
CA SER A 179 -9.20 4.94 16.69
C SER A 179 -8.91 3.97 17.84
N ARG A 180 -9.13 4.40 19.08
CA ARG A 180 -9.03 3.50 20.24
C ARG A 180 -9.96 2.29 20.08
N LYS A 181 -11.18 2.51 19.59
CA LYS A 181 -12.15 1.45 19.36
C LYS A 181 -11.63 0.45 18.31
N SER A 182 -11.18 0.92 17.15
CA SER A 182 -10.67 0.05 16.08
C SER A 182 -9.40 -0.71 16.49
N TYR A 183 -8.58 -0.15 17.37
CA TYR A 183 -7.44 -0.86 17.95
C TYR A 183 -7.88 -2.07 18.79
N TYR A 184 -8.86 -1.90 19.69
CA TYR A 184 -9.38 -3.02 20.48
C TYR A 184 -10.06 -4.07 19.61
N GLU A 185 -10.81 -3.67 18.59
CA GLU A 185 -11.44 -4.60 17.65
C GLU A 185 -10.37 -5.39 16.87
N CYS A 186 -9.28 -4.75 16.44
CA CYS A 186 -8.15 -5.42 15.79
C CYS A 186 -7.52 -6.48 16.72
N VAL A 187 -7.18 -6.11 17.96
CA VAL A 187 -6.55 -7.04 18.92
C VAL A 187 -7.47 -8.22 19.22
N ASN A 188 -8.74 -7.96 19.50
CA ASN A 188 -9.72 -9.02 19.80
C ASN A 188 -9.90 -9.96 18.61
N SER A 189 -9.98 -9.45 17.40
CA SER A 189 -10.12 -10.27 16.18
C SER A 189 -8.92 -11.20 15.95
N ILE A 190 -7.70 -10.75 16.29
CA ILE A 190 -6.49 -11.58 16.20
C ILE A 190 -6.51 -12.70 17.27
N VAL A 191 -6.90 -12.36 18.50
CA VAL A 191 -7.00 -13.36 19.58
C VAL A 191 -8.03 -14.44 19.26
N ASP A 192 -9.17 -14.07 18.68
CA ASP A 192 -10.22 -15.01 18.31
C ASP A 192 -9.85 -15.93 17.13
N LEU A 193 -9.00 -15.44 16.20
CA LEU A 193 -8.44 -16.28 15.14
C LEU A 193 -7.51 -17.39 15.67
N HIS A 194 -6.82 -17.15 16.80
CA HIS A 194 -5.91 -18.14 17.39
C HIS A 194 -6.61 -19.15 18.32
N LYS A 195 -7.92 -18.97 18.60
CA LYS A 195 -8.72 -19.88 19.41
C LYS A 195 -9.49 -20.92 18.59
N LYS A 196 -9.51 -20.77 17.27
CA LYS A 196 -10.13 -21.70 16.32
C LYS A 196 -9.07 -22.60 15.66
#